data_53e33cd99933feb8b218d2417a77355f
#
_entry.id   53e33cd99933feb8b218d2417a77355f
#
_cell.length_a   1.000
_cell.length_b   1.000
_cell.length_c   1.000
_cell.angle_alpha   90.00
_cell.angle_beta   90.00
_cell.angle_gamma   90.00
#
_symmetry.space_group_name_H-M   'P 1'
#
loop_
_entity.id
_entity.type
_entity.pdbx_description
1 polymer ?
#
loop_
_entity_poly.entity_id
_entity_poly.type
_entity_poly.pdbx_seq_one_letter_code
_entity_poly.pdbx_strand_id
1 'polypeptide(L)'
;MNPHAAKPDYQKADAVSDSVSRRSFLRSAGVSAGSLALSMPARGAPASPAPMSQADLGRSIRISKERLNALATKFFPVFNEHNILEPISADKHSARFDVELRRITTFTRVPETGERVKVSGLLAVPIGSKGSLPVVSWQHGTILSFDQVPSNLTRLEAESYELHDNVDSIETLFNIQRFAGNGYAVIAADYLGKGPYRDGRDEAYVVKGATVQCCLDVLQAGLGELKKSGLRLSALFLNGWSQGAVNTQWLKQDMQRRGIKVVATAAQSPFNNLPDTFHYWSSPESYIPCTETTYPLPPAWITPCMIVVLGSYRRYYGLNDLFKTAIKPQYLAFAEKYWSDYSLDEEIAKTIPPAADFLTDGFFERFTNDTNSKLLRRLAANSTTFWEYDSPIRFYYGLADEALNPSLVKMALASGGHDMAGIPIDGASHRGAFLASLYGDSAVLRGKPTVFDWFNSLL
;
A
#
# COMPACT_ATOMS: atom_id res chain seq x y z
N MET A 1 -49.06 31.16 -34.60
CA MET A 1 -50.00 31.20 -33.48
C MET A 1 -49.28 30.72 -32.24
N ASN A 2 -49.07 31.68 -31.34
CA ASN A 2 -48.50 31.46 -29.99
C ASN A 2 -49.55 30.81 -29.08
N PRO A 3 -49.20 30.04 -28.02
CA PRO A 3 -49.22 30.70 -26.74
C PRO A 3 -48.18 30.27 -25.70
N HIS A 4 -47.69 31.23 -24.95
CA HIS A 4 -47.35 31.32 -23.52
C HIS A 4 -47.18 30.03 -22.72
N ALA A 5 -45.97 29.86 -22.15
CA ALA A 5 -45.75 29.12 -20.94
C ALA A 5 -45.01 30.00 -19.90
N ALA A 6 -45.62 30.10 -18.73
CA ALA A 6 -45.24 30.95 -17.62
C ALA A 6 -43.93 30.48 -16.94
N LYS A 7 -43.14 31.44 -16.49
CA LYS A 7 -41.99 31.27 -15.55
C LYS A 7 -42.54 31.17 -14.13
N PRO A 8 -41.97 30.32 -13.26
CA PRO A 8 -42.25 30.38 -11.83
C PRO A 8 -41.42 31.48 -11.15
N ASP A 9 -42.08 32.29 -10.32
CA ASP A 9 -41.53 33.29 -9.45
C ASP A 9 -40.68 32.65 -8.34
N TYR A 10 -39.43 33.12 -8.22
CA TYR A 10 -38.67 32.91 -7.01
C TYR A 10 -38.87 34.07 -6.05
N GLN A 11 -39.60 33.82 -4.96
CA GLN A 11 -39.68 34.70 -3.82
C GLN A 11 -38.31 34.78 -3.11
N LYS A 12 -37.85 36.01 -2.89
CA LYS A 12 -36.73 36.36 -2.04
C LYS A 12 -37.06 35.99 -0.59
N ALA A 13 -36.22 35.17 0.02
CA ALA A 13 -36.14 35.03 1.48
C ALA A 13 -35.02 35.89 2.00
N ASP A 14 -35.35 36.70 2.99
CA ASP A 14 -34.49 37.68 3.60
C ASP A 14 -33.27 37.06 4.30
N ALA A 15 -32.13 37.69 4.13
CA ALA A 15 -30.87 37.39 4.80
C ALA A 15 -30.96 37.78 6.28
N VAL A 16 -30.88 36.80 7.16
CA VAL A 16 -30.47 36.99 8.55
C VAL A 16 -28.99 36.68 8.66
N SER A 17 -28.20 37.72 8.80
CA SER A 17 -26.75 37.64 9.06
C SER A 17 -26.54 37.27 10.53
N ASP A 18 -26.15 36.02 10.82
CA ASP A 18 -25.47 35.72 12.05
C ASP A 18 -24.04 35.25 11.75
N SER A 19 -23.11 36.16 11.98
CA SER A 19 -21.68 35.93 11.93
C SER A 19 -21.26 35.09 13.14
N VAL A 20 -21.32 33.78 13.04
CA VAL A 20 -20.69 32.88 14.01
C VAL A 20 -19.21 32.76 13.67
N SER A 21 -18.39 33.33 14.53
CA SER A 21 -16.92 33.33 14.45
C SER A 21 -16.39 31.88 14.35
N ARG A 22 -15.53 31.60 13.35
CA ARG A 22 -14.83 30.36 13.13
C ARG A 22 -14.01 29.84 14.33
N ARG A 23 -13.89 30.62 15.39
CA ARG A 23 -13.15 30.24 16.62
C ARG A 23 -13.99 29.48 17.67
N SER A 24 -15.31 29.42 17.55
CA SER A 24 -16.17 28.73 18.52
C SER A 24 -16.48 27.30 18.14
N PHE A 25 -16.24 26.86 16.90
CA PHE A 25 -16.52 25.49 16.46
C PHE A 25 -15.48 24.47 16.94
N LEU A 26 -14.28 24.91 17.33
CA LEU A 26 -13.19 24.04 17.80
C LEU A 26 -13.26 23.72 19.31
N ARG A 27 -14.27 24.21 20.05
CA ARG A 27 -14.37 24.00 21.51
C ARG A 27 -15.47 23.09 22.01
N SER A 28 -16.34 22.55 21.16
CA SER A 28 -17.48 21.71 21.59
C SER A 28 -17.51 20.28 21.06
N ALA A 29 -16.52 19.85 20.28
CA ALA A 29 -16.33 18.45 19.95
C ALA A 29 -15.35 17.81 20.94
N GLY A 30 -15.79 17.67 22.19
CA GLY A 30 -15.21 16.77 23.16
C GLY A 30 -15.59 15.32 22.83
N VAL A 31 -15.19 14.85 21.67
CA VAL A 31 -15.10 13.42 21.38
C VAL A 31 -13.67 13.06 21.74
N SER A 32 -13.52 12.18 22.72
CA SER A 32 -12.29 11.52 23.05
C SER A 32 -11.64 11.04 21.74
N ALA A 33 -10.70 11.83 21.24
CA ALA A 33 -9.71 11.36 20.32
C ALA A 33 -8.96 10.26 21.08
N GLY A 34 -9.37 9.02 20.90
CA GLY A 34 -8.51 7.88 21.11
C GLY A 34 -7.31 8.14 20.21
N SER A 35 -6.27 8.70 20.81
CA SER A 35 -4.97 8.83 20.19
C SER A 35 -4.54 7.43 19.81
N LEU A 36 -4.79 7.03 18.58
CA LEU A 36 -3.96 6.05 17.88
C LEU A 36 -2.62 6.74 17.65
N ALA A 37 -1.93 7.02 18.77
CA ALA A 37 -0.50 7.05 18.75
C ALA A 37 -0.09 5.73 18.07
N LEU A 38 0.70 5.80 17.00
CA LEU A 38 1.69 4.76 16.78
C LEU A 38 2.21 4.47 18.19
N SER A 39 1.78 3.34 18.78
CA SER A 39 2.28 2.91 20.07
C SER A 39 3.72 2.47 19.84
N MET A 40 4.59 3.46 19.67
CA MET A 40 6.01 3.26 19.87
C MET A 40 6.13 2.97 21.36
N PRO A 41 6.59 1.77 21.76
CA PRO A 41 6.89 1.53 23.15
C PRO A 41 7.90 2.59 23.58
N ALA A 42 7.66 3.23 24.72
CA ALA A 42 8.59 4.15 25.38
C ALA A 42 9.78 3.38 25.95
N ARG A 43 10.49 2.67 25.11
CA ARG A 43 11.82 2.09 25.31
C ARG A 43 12.57 2.40 24.05
N GLY A 44 13.70 3.07 24.17
CA GLY A 44 14.53 3.56 23.08
C GLY A 44 14.44 2.67 21.85
N ALA A 45 14.21 3.28 20.69
CA ALA A 45 14.09 2.55 19.44
C ALA A 45 15.18 1.48 19.40
N PRO A 46 14.89 0.20 19.19
CA PRO A 46 15.91 -0.82 19.07
C PRO A 46 16.89 -0.30 18.02
N ALA A 47 18.16 -0.23 18.36
CA ALA A 47 19.21 0.17 17.42
C ALA A 47 18.94 -0.56 16.11
N SER A 48 18.89 0.17 14.99
CA SER A 48 18.65 -0.43 13.66
C SER A 48 19.48 -1.70 13.59
N PRO A 49 18.88 -2.87 13.33
CA PRO A 49 19.64 -4.12 13.32
C PRO A 49 20.84 -3.94 12.41
N ALA A 50 21.99 -4.41 12.84
CA ALA A 50 23.23 -4.29 12.07
C ALA A 50 22.99 -4.69 10.61
N PRO A 51 23.55 -3.97 9.63
CA PRO A 51 23.35 -4.31 8.22
C PRO A 51 23.74 -5.78 8.03
N MET A 52 22.86 -6.53 7.35
CA MET A 52 23.05 -7.97 7.15
C MET A 52 24.39 -8.22 6.46
N SER A 53 25.16 -9.17 6.98
CA SER A 53 26.45 -9.55 6.37
C SER A 53 26.20 -10.09 4.94
N GLN A 54 27.18 -9.94 4.06
CA GLN A 54 27.13 -10.51 2.69
C GLN A 54 26.91 -12.04 2.68
N ALA A 55 27.25 -12.72 3.76
CA ALA A 55 27.06 -14.17 3.94
C ALA A 55 25.58 -14.59 4.01
N ASP A 56 24.66 -13.68 4.36
CA ASP A 56 23.22 -13.96 4.46
C ASP A 56 22.50 -13.87 3.11
N LEU A 57 23.20 -13.45 2.07
CA LEU A 57 22.65 -13.25 0.74
C LEU A 57 22.60 -14.56 -0.05
N GLY A 58 21.50 -15.29 0.03
CA GLY A 58 21.27 -16.52 -0.72
C GLY A 58 20.95 -17.74 0.16
N ARG A 59 20.99 -17.59 1.48
CA ARG A 59 20.58 -18.64 2.41
C ARG A 59 19.08 -18.81 2.40
N SER A 60 18.60 -20.04 2.30
CA SER A 60 17.20 -20.38 2.55
C SER A 60 17.01 -20.75 4.02
N ILE A 61 15.89 -20.37 4.57
CA ILE A 61 15.44 -20.73 5.91
C ILE A 61 14.14 -21.50 5.85
N ARG A 62 13.92 -22.34 6.86
CA ARG A 62 12.68 -23.08 7.01
C ARG A 62 11.89 -22.52 8.20
N ILE A 63 10.60 -22.25 7.99
CA ILE A 63 9.67 -21.89 9.04
C ILE A 63 8.58 -22.95 9.11
N SER A 64 8.34 -23.46 10.32
CA SER A 64 7.24 -24.41 10.52
C SER A 64 5.88 -23.74 10.39
N LYS A 65 4.89 -24.48 9.97
CA LYS A 65 3.50 -24.01 9.89
C LYS A 65 2.97 -23.58 11.27
N GLU A 66 3.40 -24.25 12.33
CA GLU A 66 3.04 -23.88 13.71
C GLU A 66 3.54 -22.47 14.05
N ARG A 67 4.82 -22.18 13.72
CA ARG A 67 5.40 -20.84 13.94
C ARG A 67 4.72 -19.78 13.07
N LEU A 68 4.43 -20.08 11.80
CA LEU A 68 3.70 -19.16 10.92
C LEU A 68 2.31 -18.84 11.49
N ASN A 69 1.58 -19.83 11.96
CA ASN A 69 0.26 -19.63 12.56
C ASN A 69 0.35 -18.82 13.86
N ALA A 70 1.32 -19.11 14.72
CA ALA A 70 1.54 -18.37 15.96
C ALA A 70 1.88 -16.89 15.70
N LEU A 71 2.75 -16.61 14.72
CA LEU A 71 3.12 -15.25 14.34
C LEU A 71 1.93 -14.49 13.73
N ALA A 72 1.15 -15.12 12.84
CA ALA A 72 -0.04 -14.50 12.27
C ALA A 72 -1.07 -14.18 13.38
N THR A 73 -1.30 -15.09 14.33
CA THR A 73 -2.18 -14.85 15.46
C THR A 73 -1.68 -13.72 16.37
N LYS A 74 -0.34 -13.64 16.62
CA LYS A 74 0.27 -12.57 17.43
C LYS A 74 0.03 -11.18 16.83
N PHE A 75 0.15 -11.04 15.50
CA PHE A 75 0.03 -9.74 14.82
C PHE A 75 -1.37 -9.43 14.32
N PHE A 76 -2.29 -10.38 14.36
CA PHE A 76 -3.67 -10.18 13.91
C PHE A 76 -4.36 -8.98 14.58
N PRO A 77 -4.30 -8.79 15.91
CA PRO A 77 -4.94 -7.63 16.55
C PRO A 77 -4.38 -6.28 16.10
N VAL A 78 -3.10 -6.22 15.71
CA VAL A 78 -2.44 -5.00 15.23
C VAL A 78 -3.06 -4.50 13.93
N PHE A 79 -3.57 -5.42 13.09
CA PHE A 79 -4.23 -5.11 11.82
C PHE A 79 -5.77 -5.09 11.94
N ASN A 80 -6.33 -5.66 12.99
CA ASN A 80 -7.77 -5.65 13.28
C ASN A 80 -8.16 -4.46 14.19
N GLU A 81 -7.72 -3.26 13.84
CA GLU A 81 -7.77 -2.04 14.66
C GLU A 81 -9.18 -1.70 15.17
N HIS A 82 -10.21 -1.91 14.33
CA HIS A 82 -11.62 -1.65 14.69
C HIS A 82 -12.38 -2.90 15.14
N ASN A 83 -11.66 -4.00 15.36
CA ASN A 83 -12.24 -5.29 15.80
C ASN A 83 -13.42 -5.76 14.91
N ILE A 84 -13.29 -5.57 13.59
CA ILE A 84 -14.32 -5.98 12.62
C ILE A 84 -14.28 -7.46 12.28
N LEU A 85 -13.20 -8.14 12.66
CA LEU A 85 -12.99 -9.57 12.40
C LEU A 85 -12.94 -10.35 13.69
N GLU A 86 -13.50 -11.55 13.65
CA GLU A 86 -13.25 -12.57 14.67
C GLU A 86 -11.79 -13.05 14.62
N PRO A 87 -11.25 -13.55 15.73
CA PRO A 87 -9.90 -14.11 15.77
C PRO A 87 -9.67 -15.17 14.68
N ILE A 88 -8.42 -15.37 14.27
CA ILE A 88 -8.05 -16.38 13.26
C ILE A 88 -8.60 -17.74 13.66
N SER A 89 -9.45 -18.31 12.80
CA SER A 89 -9.95 -19.67 12.96
C SER A 89 -8.88 -20.68 12.56
N ALA A 90 -8.49 -21.56 13.50
CA ALA A 90 -7.50 -22.58 13.23
C ALA A 90 -7.92 -23.52 12.08
N ASP A 91 -9.20 -23.90 12.00
CA ASP A 91 -9.71 -24.81 11.00
C ASP A 91 -9.73 -24.23 9.59
N LYS A 92 -10.02 -22.92 9.46
CA LYS A 92 -10.23 -22.26 8.17
C LYS A 92 -8.97 -21.54 7.64
N HIS A 93 -8.14 -21.03 8.55
CA HIS A 93 -7.12 -20.04 8.20
C HIS A 93 -5.69 -20.53 8.40
N SER A 94 -5.47 -21.68 9.04
CA SER A 94 -4.13 -22.17 9.35
C SER A 94 -3.31 -22.50 8.10
N ALA A 95 -2.02 -22.24 8.18
CA ALA A 95 -1.04 -22.85 7.26
C ALA A 95 -1.00 -24.36 7.49
N ARG A 96 -0.95 -25.13 6.39
CA ARG A 96 -0.89 -26.59 6.37
C ARG A 96 0.50 -27.12 6.07
N PHE A 97 1.34 -26.28 5.46
CA PHE A 97 2.69 -26.62 5.04
C PHE A 97 3.70 -25.76 5.78
N ASP A 98 4.84 -26.36 6.14
CA ASP A 98 6.05 -25.62 6.43
C ASP A 98 6.49 -24.87 5.17
N VAL A 99 7.16 -23.74 5.34
CA VAL A 99 7.56 -22.88 4.23
C VAL A 99 9.07 -22.66 4.23
N GLU A 100 9.66 -22.81 3.07
CA GLU A 100 11.03 -22.34 2.82
C GLU A 100 10.97 -20.87 2.39
N LEU A 101 11.70 -20.00 3.08
CA LEU A 101 11.92 -18.61 2.70
C LEU A 101 13.32 -18.46 2.13
N ARG A 102 13.41 -17.90 0.94
CA ARG A 102 14.67 -17.67 0.23
C ARG A 102 14.74 -16.21 -0.23
N ARG A 103 15.81 -15.49 0.14
CA ARG A 103 16.09 -14.22 -0.50
C ARG A 103 16.56 -14.46 -1.92
N ILE A 104 15.92 -13.79 -2.87
CA ILE A 104 16.31 -13.76 -4.27
C ILE A 104 16.93 -12.41 -4.62
N THR A 105 17.86 -12.43 -5.55
CA THR A 105 18.54 -11.22 -6.02
C THR A 105 18.62 -11.22 -7.54
N THR A 106 18.48 -10.05 -8.13
CA THR A 106 18.61 -9.88 -9.57
C THR A 106 19.08 -8.46 -9.90
N PHE A 107 19.19 -8.16 -11.19
CA PHE A 107 19.42 -6.81 -11.66
C PHE A 107 18.17 -6.28 -12.36
N THR A 108 17.87 -5.02 -12.14
CA THR A 108 16.83 -4.28 -12.86
C THR A 108 17.45 -3.08 -13.59
N ARG A 109 16.80 -2.63 -14.67
CA ARG A 109 17.12 -1.36 -15.32
C ARG A 109 16.01 -0.38 -15.00
N VAL A 110 16.37 0.73 -14.39
CA VAL A 110 15.45 1.81 -14.02
C VAL A 110 15.06 2.59 -15.29
N PRO A 111 13.81 2.56 -15.75
CA PRO A 111 13.42 3.23 -16.99
C PRO A 111 13.62 4.75 -16.98
N GLU A 112 13.40 5.37 -15.81
CA GLU A 112 13.50 6.82 -15.63
C GLU A 112 14.92 7.36 -15.71
N THR A 113 15.93 6.56 -15.32
CA THR A 113 17.34 6.99 -15.27
C THR A 113 18.26 6.22 -16.20
N GLY A 114 17.81 5.05 -16.68
CA GLY A 114 18.62 4.13 -17.48
C GLY A 114 19.65 3.31 -16.67
N GLU A 115 19.75 3.53 -15.37
CA GLU A 115 20.68 2.83 -14.47
C GLU A 115 20.35 1.34 -14.38
N ARG A 116 21.40 0.50 -14.32
CA ARG A 116 21.29 -0.92 -14.00
C ARG A 116 21.66 -1.13 -12.54
N VAL A 117 20.74 -1.61 -11.75
CA VAL A 117 20.90 -1.73 -10.30
C VAL A 117 20.58 -3.14 -9.81
N LYS A 118 21.23 -3.55 -8.72
CA LYS A 118 20.92 -4.81 -8.04
C LYS A 118 19.73 -4.60 -7.12
N VAL A 119 18.79 -5.55 -7.13
CA VAL A 119 17.58 -5.53 -6.30
C VAL A 119 17.36 -6.90 -5.67
N SER A 120 16.57 -6.93 -4.62
CA SER A 120 16.20 -8.15 -3.89
C SER A 120 14.70 -8.33 -3.76
N GLY A 121 14.34 -9.52 -3.31
CA GLY A 121 12.99 -9.89 -2.96
C GLY A 121 12.98 -11.21 -2.21
N LEU A 122 11.79 -11.67 -1.88
CA LEU A 122 11.53 -12.92 -1.19
C LEU A 122 10.85 -13.92 -2.12
N LEU A 123 11.31 -15.17 -2.06
CA LEU A 123 10.60 -16.34 -2.56
C LEU A 123 10.22 -17.22 -1.36
N ALA A 124 8.93 -17.46 -1.18
CA ALA A 124 8.40 -18.41 -0.19
C ALA A 124 7.77 -19.60 -0.90
N VAL A 125 8.15 -20.82 -0.52
CA VAL A 125 7.73 -22.07 -1.18
C VAL A 125 7.27 -23.07 -0.13
N PRO A 126 6.10 -23.74 -0.30
CA PRO A 126 5.68 -24.84 0.56
C PRO A 126 6.70 -25.98 0.50
N ILE A 127 7.13 -26.47 1.65
CA ILE A 127 8.07 -27.59 1.72
C ILE A 127 7.37 -28.88 1.29
N GLY A 128 8.06 -29.67 0.46
CA GLY A 128 7.50 -30.91 -0.10
C GLY A 128 6.73 -30.72 -1.40
N SER A 129 6.62 -29.51 -1.93
CA SER A 129 6.01 -29.26 -3.23
C SER A 129 6.70 -30.01 -4.36
N LYS A 130 5.89 -30.52 -5.31
CA LYS A 130 6.36 -31.28 -6.49
C LYS A 130 5.59 -30.84 -7.73
N GLY A 131 6.24 -30.93 -8.90
CA GLY A 131 5.61 -30.68 -10.19
C GLY A 131 5.31 -29.19 -10.45
N SER A 132 4.05 -28.81 -10.42
CA SER A 132 3.63 -27.43 -10.66
C SER A 132 2.79 -26.87 -9.50
N LEU A 133 2.91 -25.58 -9.25
CA LEU A 133 2.15 -24.88 -8.21
C LEU A 133 1.74 -23.47 -8.67
N PRO A 134 0.64 -22.94 -8.14
CA PRO A 134 0.26 -21.55 -8.39
C PRO A 134 1.23 -20.60 -7.68
N VAL A 135 1.40 -19.42 -8.26
CA VAL A 135 2.28 -18.38 -7.76
C VAL A 135 1.49 -17.09 -7.52
N VAL A 136 1.68 -16.48 -6.36
CA VAL A 136 1.24 -15.12 -6.05
C VAL A 136 2.44 -14.20 -6.13
N SER A 137 2.39 -13.22 -7.03
CA SER A 137 3.29 -12.07 -6.96
C SER A 137 2.66 -11.07 -5.97
N TRP A 138 3.33 -10.87 -4.83
CA TRP A 138 2.89 -10.00 -3.76
C TRP A 138 3.59 -8.66 -3.81
N GLN A 139 2.80 -7.58 -3.80
CA GLN A 139 3.27 -6.20 -3.70
C GLN A 139 2.90 -5.64 -2.33
N HIS A 140 3.92 -5.40 -1.50
CA HIS A 140 3.74 -4.89 -0.14
C HIS A 140 3.32 -3.42 -0.10
N GLY A 141 2.73 -3.01 1.02
CA GLY A 141 2.30 -1.64 1.28
C GLY A 141 3.46 -0.66 1.50
N THR A 142 3.12 0.57 1.85
CA THR A 142 4.11 1.60 2.19
C THR A 142 4.92 1.19 3.41
N ILE A 143 6.23 1.27 3.30
CA ILE A 143 7.17 1.07 4.40
C ILE A 143 7.98 2.35 4.62
N LEU A 144 8.16 2.72 5.88
CA LEU A 144 8.80 3.96 6.29
C LEU A 144 10.18 3.70 6.92
N SER A 145 10.87 2.68 6.39
CA SER A 145 12.26 2.36 6.70
C SER A 145 12.93 1.72 5.48
N PHE A 146 14.24 1.54 5.52
CA PHE A 146 14.93 0.82 4.45
C PHE A 146 14.80 -0.70 4.56
N ASP A 147 14.62 -1.21 5.76
CA ASP A 147 14.77 -2.63 6.08
C ASP A 147 13.46 -3.38 6.31
N GLN A 148 12.33 -2.67 6.37
CA GLN A 148 10.98 -3.26 6.50
C GLN A 148 10.52 -3.91 5.17
N VAL A 149 11.33 -4.80 4.63
CA VAL A 149 11.14 -5.40 3.30
C VAL A 149 10.87 -6.90 3.38
N PRO A 150 10.17 -7.47 2.38
CA PRO A 150 9.86 -8.90 2.34
C PRO A 150 11.08 -9.81 2.54
N SER A 151 12.22 -9.51 1.90
CA SER A 151 13.41 -10.37 1.98
C SER A 151 14.03 -10.43 3.38
N ASN A 152 13.74 -9.47 4.25
CA ASN A 152 14.24 -9.48 5.61
C ASN A 152 13.51 -10.45 6.56
N LEU A 153 12.38 -11.02 6.13
CA LEU A 153 11.74 -12.13 6.85
C LEU A 153 12.63 -13.38 6.97
N THR A 154 13.72 -13.47 6.21
CA THR A 154 14.75 -14.50 6.43
C THR A 154 15.45 -14.38 7.80
N ARG A 155 15.30 -13.26 8.52
CA ARG A 155 15.73 -13.11 9.93
C ARG A 155 15.02 -14.07 10.87
N LEU A 156 13.83 -14.57 10.50
CA LEU A 156 13.09 -15.60 11.23
C LEU A 156 13.82 -16.94 11.35
N GLU A 157 15.01 -17.09 10.74
CA GLU A 157 15.90 -18.22 10.98
C GLU A 157 16.24 -18.36 12.46
N ALA A 158 16.53 -17.25 13.14
CA ALA A 158 16.72 -17.26 14.57
C ALA A 158 15.37 -17.45 15.28
N GLU A 159 15.22 -18.56 15.99
CA GLU A 159 13.95 -18.81 16.74
C GLU A 159 13.67 -17.74 17.79
N SER A 160 14.73 -17.14 18.34
CA SER A 160 14.66 -16.03 19.28
C SER A 160 14.35 -14.67 18.65
N TYR A 161 14.36 -14.56 17.31
CA TYR A 161 14.05 -13.29 16.66
C TYR A 161 12.57 -12.95 16.83
N GLU A 162 12.32 -11.78 17.41
CA GLU A 162 10.97 -11.23 17.52
C GLU A 162 10.70 -10.22 16.40
N LEU A 163 9.58 -10.41 15.71
CA LEU A 163 9.12 -9.46 14.69
C LEU A 163 8.58 -8.19 15.34
N HIS A 164 8.83 -7.07 14.70
CA HIS A 164 8.31 -5.75 15.06
C HIS A 164 7.56 -5.13 13.88
N ASP A 165 6.35 -4.65 14.11
CA ASP A 165 5.45 -4.10 13.08
C ASP A 165 6.07 -2.93 12.28
N ASN A 166 6.91 -2.12 12.90
CA ASN A 166 7.56 -0.97 12.25
C ASN A 166 8.93 -1.28 11.62
N VAL A 167 9.41 -2.51 11.74
CA VAL A 167 10.74 -2.95 11.24
C VAL A 167 10.61 -4.09 10.24
N ASP A 168 9.59 -4.94 10.42
CA ASP A 168 9.38 -6.15 9.63
C ASP A 168 8.11 -6.04 8.78
N SER A 169 8.12 -6.69 7.62
CA SER A 169 7.00 -6.71 6.66
C SER A 169 5.91 -7.70 7.12
N ILE A 170 5.11 -7.29 8.11
CA ILE A 170 4.07 -8.14 8.72
C ILE A 170 2.97 -8.50 7.71
N GLU A 171 2.60 -7.58 6.82
CA GLU A 171 1.65 -7.85 5.75
C GLU A 171 2.15 -8.93 4.78
N THR A 172 3.47 -9.01 4.54
CA THR A 172 4.08 -10.11 3.80
C THR A 172 4.00 -11.42 4.58
N LEU A 173 4.18 -11.39 5.90
CA LEU A 173 4.01 -12.58 6.74
C LEU A 173 2.59 -13.16 6.63
N PHE A 174 1.55 -12.32 6.66
CA PHE A 174 0.17 -12.77 6.44
C PHE A 174 -0.02 -13.42 5.07
N ASN A 175 0.57 -12.84 4.03
CA ASN A 175 0.53 -13.45 2.69
C ASN A 175 1.28 -14.79 2.63
N ILE A 176 2.44 -14.90 3.28
CA ILE A 176 3.16 -16.19 3.38
C ILE A 176 2.31 -17.22 4.10
N GLN A 177 1.72 -16.87 5.24
CA GLN A 177 0.89 -17.78 6.02
C GLN A 177 -0.34 -18.26 5.23
N ARG A 178 -1.04 -17.33 4.54
CA ARG A 178 -2.26 -17.66 3.79
C ARG A 178 -1.98 -18.37 2.47
N PHE A 179 -0.95 -17.99 1.73
CA PHE A 179 -0.67 -18.53 0.40
C PHE A 179 0.41 -19.61 0.43
N ALA A 180 1.64 -19.30 0.89
CA ALA A 180 2.71 -20.29 0.90
C ALA A 180 2.44 -21.41 1.90
N GLY A 181 1.87 -21.09 3.06
CA GLY A 181 1.39 -22.07 4.01
C GLY A 181 0.26 -22.99 3.48
N ASN A 182 -0.32 -22.69 2.32
CA ASN A 182 -1.45 -23.42 1.75
C ASN A 182 -1.27 -23.81 0.26
N GLY A 183 -0.03 -23.98 -0.19
CA GLY A 183 0.24 -24.64 -1.47
C GLY A 183 0.58 -23.72 -2.64
N TYR A 184 0.72 -22.40 -2.43
CA TYR A 184 1.21 -21.46 -3.43
C TYR A 184 2.70 -21.16 -3.23
N ALA A 185 3.41 -20.76 -4.26
CA ALA A 185 4.62 -19.96 -4.04
C ALA A 185 4.26 -18.47 -3.95
N VAL A 186 4.96 -17.74 -3.09
CA VAL A 186 4.84 -16.28 -2.99
C VAL A 186 6.17 -15.64 -3.41
N ILE A 187 6.11 -14.68 -4.33
CA ILE A 187 7.27 -13.90 -4.77
C ILE A 187 6.97 -12.42 -4.50
N ALA A 188 7.83 -11.77 -3.73
CA ALA A 188 7.66 -10.39 -3.31
C ALA A 188 8.94 -9.58 -3.55
N ALA A 189 8.86 -8.47 -4.29
CA ALA A 189 9.97 -7.55 -4.47
C ALA A 189 10.14 -6.62 -3.26
N ASP A 190 11.38 -6.29 -2.91
CA ASP A 190 11.69 -5.29 -1.87
C ASP A 190 11.51 -3.85 -2.37
N TYR A 191 11.33 -3.67 -3.67
CA TYR A 191 11.32 -2.44 -4.44
C TYR A 191 12.71 -1.75 -4.55
N LEU A 192 12.77 -0.76 -5.42
CA LEU A 192 13.99 -0.01 -5.67
C LEU A 192 14.28 0.97 -4.51
N GLY A 193 15.53 1.04 -4.09
CA GLY A 193 15.97 1.90 -2.97
C GLY A 193 15.69 1.33 -1.59
N LYS A 194 15.27 0.06 -1.51
CA LYS A 194 14.96 -0.65 -0.27
C LYS A 194 15.81 -1.91 -0.11
N GLY A 195 15.84 -2.42 1.11
CA GLY A 195 16.50 -3.67 1.44
C GLY A 195 18.03 -3.64 1.36
N PRO A 196 18.66 -4.81 1.27
CA PRO A 196 20.11 -4.95 1.40
C PRO A 196 20.92 -4.36 0.23
N TYR A 197 20.29 -4.08 -0.91
CA TYR A 197 20.97 -3.55 -2.11
C TYR A 197 20.55 -2.11 -2.45
N ARG A 198 20.11 -1.36 -1.45
CA ARG A 198 19.79 0.05 -1.64
C ARG A 198 20.98 0.89 -2.09
N ASP A 199 22.20 0.59 -1.63
CA ASP A 199 23.47 1.21 -2.02
C ASP A 199 23.44 2.75 -1.98
N GLY A 200 22.83 3.34 -0.93
CA GLY A 200 22.62 4.78 -0.82
C GLY A 200 21.65 5.37 -1.85
N ARG A 201 20.91 4.51 -2.56
CA ARG A 201 19.95 4.93 -3.59
C ARG A 201 18.64 5.32 -2.96
N ASP A 202 18.07 6.39 -3.50
CA ASP A 202 16.75 6.87 -3.11
C ASP A 202 15.63 5.90 -3.54
N GLU A 203 14.57 5.83 -2.75
CA GLU A 203 13.39 5.04 -3.06
C GLU A 203 12.67 5.56 -4.30
N ALA A 204 12.12 4.64 -5.12
CA ALA A 204 11.24 4.94 -6.23
C ALA A 204 9.75 4.81 -5.84
N TYR A 205 9.34 5.51 -4.77
CA TYR A 205 7.96 5.44 -4.26
C TYR A 205 6.99 6.07 -5.27
N VAL A 206 5.97 5.30 -5.66
CA VAL A 206 4.96 5.73 -6.65
C VAL A 206 5.57 6.18 -7.99
N VAL A 207 6.74 5.62 -8.36
CA VAL A 207 7.40 5.81 -9.65
C VAL A 207 7.13 4.58 -10.51
N LYS A 208 6.22 4.71 -11.47
CA LYS A 208 5.61 3.59 -12.20
C LYS A 208 6.62 2.70 -12.91
N GLY A 209 7.50 3.28 -13.71
CA GLY A 209 8.44 2.52 -14.55
C GLY A 209 9.44 1.72 -13.71
N ALA A 210 10.09 2.38 -12.74
CA ALA A 210 11.04 1.75 -11.82
C ALA A 210 10.40 0.62 -11.02
N THR A 211 9.20 0.84 -10.48
CA THR A 211 8.49 -0.16 -9.69
C THR A 211 8.08 -1.38 -10.52
N VAL A 212 7.45 -1.17 -11.68
CA VAL A 212 7.02 -2.26 -12.57
C VAL A 212 8.19 -3.11 -13.00
N GLN A 213 9.28 -2.47 -13.47
CA GLN A 213 10.44 -3.20 -13.94
C GLN A 213 11.10 -4.00 -12.81
N CYS A 214 11.25 -3.41 -11.62
CA CYS A 214 11.77 -4.10 -10.44
C CYS A 214 10.92 -5.34 -10.08
N CYS A 215 9.59 -5.18 -10.00
CA CYS A 215 8.68 -6.29 -9.70
C CYS A 215 8.74 -7.41 -10.76
N LEU A 216 8.82 -7.07 -12.04
CA LEU A 216 8.95 -8.05 -13.11
C LEU A 216 10.26 -8.82 -13.03
N ASP A 217 11.38 -8.14 -12.84
CA ASP A 217 12.71 -8.77 -12.80
C ASP A 217 12.82 -9.69 -11.57
N VAL A 218 12.28 -9.27 -10.40
CA VAL A 218 12.23 -10.11 -9.19
C VAL A 218 11.30 -11.31 -9.39
N LEU A 219 10.12 -11.12 -10.02
CA LEU A 219 9.21 -12.22 -10.34
C LEU A 219 9.89 -13.23 -11.26
N GLN A 220 10.55 -12.79 -12.31
CA GLN A 220 11.28 -13.67 -13.24
C GLN A 220 12.41 -14.44 -12.54
N ALA A 221 13.16 -13.76 -11.67
CA ALA A 221 14.21 -14.39 -10.88
C ALA A 221 13.64 -15.47 -9.96
N GLY A 222 12.53 -15.18 -9.26
CA GLY A 222 11.84 -16.15 -8.40
C GLY A 222 11.31 -17.36 -9.17
N LEU A 223 10.70 -17.15 -10.34
CA LEU A 223 10.26 -18.23 -11.24
C LEU A 223 11.45 -19.07 -11.73
N GLY A 224 12.59 -18.43 -11.97
CA GLY A 224 13.85 -19.10 -12.31
C GLY A 224 14.35 -20.02 -11.19
N GLU A 225 14.27 -19.57 -9.93
CA GLU A 225 14.63 -20.36 -8.75
C GLU A 225 13.66 -21.56 -8.55
N LEU A 226 12.36 -21.36 -8.74
CA LEU A 226 11.39 -22.46 -8.73
C LEU A 226 11.74 -23.51 -9.78
N LYS A 227 12.06 -23.08 -11.01
CA LYS A 227 12.46 -24.01 -12.09
C LYS A 227 13.73 -24.80 -11.75
N LYS A 228 14.73 -24.17 -11.15
CA LYS A 228 15.95 -24.84 -10.67
C LYS A 228 15.65 -25.91 -9.59
N SER A 229 14.62 -25.66 -8.78
CA SER A 229 14.13 -26.61 -7.77
C SER A 229 13.19 -27.69 -8.35
N GLY A 230 13.04 -27.79 -9.68
CA GLY A 230 12.17 -28.76 -10.33
C GLY A 230 10.67 -28.41 -10.30
N LEU A 231 10.35 -27.18 -9.87
CA LEU A 231 8.97 -26.70 -9.78
C LEU A 231 8.61 -25.84 -11.00
N ARG A 232 7.35 -25.82 -11.39
CA ARG A 232 6.82 -25.04 -12.51
C ARG A 232 5.63 -24.22 -12.11
N LEU A 233 5.46 -23.08 -12.74
CA LEU A 233 4.28 -22.23 -12.63
C LEU A 233 3.06 -22.95 -13.24
N SER A 234 1.97 -23.10 -12.47
CA SER A 234 0.66 -23.55 -13.01
C SER A 234 -0.28 -22.38 -13.29
N ALA A 235 -0.30 -21.40 -12.42
CA ALA A 235 -1.14 -20.20 -12.52
C ALA A 235 -0.46 -19.01 -11.85
N LEU A 236 -0.56 -17.81 -12.43
CA LEU A 236 -0.03 -16.57 -11.87
C LEU A 236 -1.16 -15.68 -11.39
N PHE A 237 -1.06 -15.27 -10.15
CA PHE A 237 -1.94 -14.31 -9.49
C PHE A 237 -1.15 -13.09 -9.02
N LEU A 238 -1.79 -11.94 -8.99
CA LEU A 238 -1.22 -10.72 -8.41
C LEU A 238 -2.02 -10.32 -7.18
N ASN A 239 -1.32 -9.87 -6.14
CA ASN A 239 -1.93 -9.43 -4.91
C ASN A 239 -1.15 -8.25 -4.32
N GLY A 240 -1.82 -7.21 -3.81
CA GLY A 240 -1.11 -6.08 -3.20
C GLY A 240 -2.00 -5.16 -2.40
N TRP A 241 -1.39 -4.50 -1.41
CA TRP A 241 -2.07 -3.62 -0.46
C TRP A 241 -1.51 -2.21 -0.47
N SER A 242 -2.37 -1.18 -0.38
CA SER A 242 -1.98 0.23 -0.27
C SER A 242 -1.09 0.66 -1.45
N GLN A 243 0.14 1.13 -1.23
CA GLN A 243 1.13 1.32 -2.30
C GLN A 243 1.23 0.07 -3.19
N GLY A 244 1.27 -1.11 -2.58
CA GLY A 244 1.31 -2.37 -3.30
C GLY A 244 0.08 -2.61 -4.17
N ALA A 245 -1.08 -2.09 -3.81
CA ALA A 245 -2.28 -2.19 -4.66
C ALA A 245 -2.15 -1.35 -5.95
N VAL A 246 -1.49 -0.18 -5.88
CA VAL A 246 -1.12 0.60 -7.08
C VAL A 246 -0.09 -0.15 -7.91
N ASN A 247 0.96 -0.65 -7.26
CA ASN A 247 2.03 -1.40 -7.91
C ASN A 247 1.49 -2.64 -8.62
N THR A 248 0.55 -3.35 -8.00
CA THR A 248 -0.14 -4.52 -8.56
C THR A 248 -0.93 -4.16 -9.82
N GLN A 249 -1.64 -3.05 -9.81
CA GLN A 249 -2.37 -2.58 -10.98
C GLN A 249 -1.44 -2.18 -12.13
N TRP A 250 -0.35 -1.46 -11.85
CA TRP A 250 0.67 -1.16 -12.87
C TRP A 250 1.30 -2.42 -13.45
N LEU A 251 1.63 -3.37 -12.57
CA LEU A 251 2.21 -4.65 -12.98
C LEU A 251 1.23 -5.42 -13.88
N LYS A 252 -0.06 -5.49 -13.50
CA LYS A 252 -1.12 -6.10 -14.32
C LYS A 252 -1.26 -5.41 -15.67
N GLN A 253 -1.30 -4.07 -15.71
CA GLN A 253 -1.39 -3.31 -16.95
C GLN A 253 -0.20 -3.56 -17.88
N ASP A 254 1.01 -3.65 -17.32
CA ASP A 254 2.22 -3.91 -18.11
C ASP A 254 2.27 -5.37 -18.61
N MET A 255 1.91 -6.32 -17.77
CA MET A 255 1.80 -7.74 -18.16
C MET A 255 0.77 -7.94 -19.27
N GLN A 256 -0.40 -7.26 -19.17
CA GLN A 256 -1.43 -7.30 -20.21
C GLN A 256 -0.89 -6.77 -21.55
N ARG A 257 -0.15 -5.64 -21.56
CA ARG A 257 0.50 -5.11 -22.77
C ARG A 257 1.52 -6.07 -23.37
N ARG A 258 2.21 -6.86 -22.53
CA ARG A 258 3.21 -7.85 -22.95
C ARG A 258 2.62 -9.22 -23.29
N GLY A 259 1.31 -9.41 -23.17
CA GLY A 259 0.65 -10.69 -23.37
C GLY A 259 0.97 -11.75 -22.31
N ILE A 260 1.43 -11.33 -21.12
CA ILE A 260 1.71 -12.23 -20.00
C ILE A 260 0.39 -12.53 -19.28
N LYS A 261 0.00 -13.79 -19.27
CA LYS A 261 -1.27 -14.21 -18.66
C LYS A 261 -1.22 -14.13 -17.15
N VAL A 262 -2.17 -13.39 -16.57
CA VAL A 262 -2.49 -13.34 -15.13
C VAL A 262 -3.90 -13.88 -14.96
N VAL A 263 -4.09 -14.83 -14.05
CA VAL A 263 -5.40 -15.47 -13.85
C VAL A 263 -6.37 -14.52 -13.17
N ALA A 264 -5.94 -13.89 -12.08
CA ALA A 264 -6.72 -12.87 -11.38
C ALA A 264 -5.80 -11.95 -10.56
N THR A 265 -6.35 -10.79 -10.20
CA THR A 265 -5.64 -9.74 -9.47
C THR A 265 -6.48 -9.25 -8.30
N ALA A 266 -5.88 -9.14 -7.10
CA ALA A 266 -6.49 -8.53 -5.94
C ALA A 266 -5.70 -7.28 -5.52
N ALA A 267 -6.41 -6.19 -5.26
CA ALA A 267 -5.84 -4.94 -4.78
C ALA A 267 -6.60 -4.48 -3.53
N GLN A 268 -5.91 -4.42 -2.40
CA GLN A 268 -6.50 -4.01 -1.13
C GLN A 268 -6.19 -2.54 -0.86
N SER A 269 -7.21 -1.79 -0.43
CA SER A 269 -7.13 -0.34 -0.18
C SER A 269 -6.39 0.39 -1.31
N PRO A 270 -6.86 0.28 -2.57
CA PRO A 270 -6.17 0.86 -3.72
C PRO A 270 -6.38 2.37 -3.78
N PHE A 271 -5.34 3.09 -4.17
CA PHE A 271 -5.47 4.47 -4.63
C PHE A 271 -5.06 4.57 -6.11
N ASN A 272 -5.97 5.01 -6.94
CA ASN A 272 -5.91 4.85 -8.39
C ASN A 272 -5.62 6.14 -9.13
N ASN A 273 -6.21 7.23 -8.68
CA ASN A 273 -6.02 8.58 -9.19
C ASN A 273 -5.05 9.31 -8.25
N LEU A 274 -3.80 9.43 -8.64
CA LEU A 274 -2.78 10.03 -7.80
C LEU A 274 -3.00 11.53 -7.54
N PRO A 275 -3.42 12.36 -8.53
CA PRO A 275 -3.78 13.75 -8.26
C PRO A 275 -4.86 13.88 -7.17
N ASP A 276 -5.94 13.10 -7.28
CA ASP A 276 -7.04 13.15 -6.31
C ASP A 276 -6.61 12.61 -4.93
N THR A 277 -5.80 11.56 -4.90
CA THR A 277 -5.29 11.00 -3.63
C THR A 277 -4.45 12.04 -2.88
N PHE A 278 -3.57 12.73 -3.57
CA PHE A 278 -2.70 13.72 -2.92
C PHE A 278 -3.48 15.00 -2.57
N HIS A 279 -4.47 15.35 -3.36
CA HIS A 279 -5.40 16.41 -3.00
C HIS A 279 -6.21 16.03 -1.74
N TYR A 280 -6.73 14.81 -1.64
CA TYR A 280 -7.38 14.31 -0.43
C TYR A 280 -6.48 14.41 0.80
N TRP A 281 -5.21 14.00 0.70
CA TRP A 281 -4.27 14.07 1.82
C TRP A 281 -3.94 15.50 2.25
N SER A 282 -4.03 16.48 1.36
CA SER A 282 -3.77 17.90 1.65
C SER A 282 -5.00 18.74 1.93
N SER A 283 -6.18 18.28 1.51
CA SER A 283 -7.45 19.00 1.65
C SER A 283 -8.60 18.00 1.82
N PRO A 284 -8.62 17.22 2.91
CA PRO A 284 -9.54 16.09 3.06
C PRO A 284 -11.01 16.50 3.13
N GLU A 285 -11.32 17.71 3.58
CA GLU A 285 -12.70 18.21 3.69
C GLU A 285 -13.44 18.22 2.35
N SER A 286 -12.71 18.33 1.24
CA SER A 286 -13.27 18.30 -0.11
C SER A 286 -13.85 16.93 -0.50
N TYR A 287 -13.50 15.88 0.24
CA TYR A 287 -13.88 14.48 -0.06
C TYR A 287 -14.84 13.88 0.97
N ILE A 288 -15.10 14.58 2.06
CA ILE A 288 -16.08 14.12 3.06
C ILE A 288 -17.46 14.27 2.46
N PRO A 289 -18.26 13.16 2.36
CA PRO A 289 -19.63 13.26 1.90
C PRO A 289 -20.43 14.24 2.78
N CYS A 290 -21.21 15.10 2.16
CA CYS A 290 -22.02 16.10 2.88
C CYS A 290 -23.02 15.48 3.87
N THR A 291 -23.27 14.18 3.78
CA THR A 291 -24.16 13.40 4.67
C THR A 291 -23.40 12.69 5.80
N GLU A 292 -22.06 12.67 5.76
CA GLU A 292 -21.23 11.98 6.76
C GLU A 292 -20.33 12.97 7.47
N THR A 293 -20.64 13.26 8.72
CA THR A 293 -19.86 14.18 9.57
C THR A 293 -18.74 13.50 10.35
N THR A 294 -18.61 12.17 10.26
CA THR A 294 -17.72 11.34 11.12
C THR A 294 -16.67 10.55 10.33
N TYR A 295 -16.49 10.82 9.03
CA TYR A 295 -15.47 10.12 8.25
C TYR A 295 -14.07 10.44 8.78
N PRO A 296 -13.17 9.44 8.93
CA PRO A 296 -11.83 9.69 9.44
C PRO A 296 -11.03 10.62 8.53
N LEU A 297 -10.29 11.54 9.13
CA LEU A 297 -9.32 12.38 8.41
C LEU A 297 -7.99 11.64 8.24
N PRO A 298 -7.19 11.98 7.19
CA PRO A 298 -5.87 11.42 7.01
C PRO A 298 -5.00 11.63 8.26
N PRO A 299 -4.42 10.55 8.82
CA PRO A 299 -3.60 10.66 10.02
C PRO A 299 -2.23 11.30 9.73
N ALA A 300 -1.55 11.75 10.78
CA ALA A 300 -0.25 12.42 10.66
C ALA A 300 0.84 11.55 9.98
N TRP A 301 0.74 10.21 10.04
CA TRP A 301 1.68 9.32 9.36
C TRP A 301 1.61 9.39 7.81
N ILE A 302 0.58 10.03 7.24
CA ILE A 302 0.53 10.36 5.81
C ILE A 302 1.61 11.38 5.42
N THR A 303 2.01 12.27 6.35
CA THR A 303 3.05 13.28 6.07
C THR A 303 4.40 12.66 5.68
N PRO A 304 4.95 11.67 6.40
CA PRO A 304 6.10 10.89 5.93
C PRO A 304 5.91 10.29 4.53
N CYS A 305 4.75 9.73 4.23
CA CYS A 305 4.46 9.19 2.89
C CYS A 305 4.52 10.30 1.83
N MET A 306 4.00 11.49 2.13
CA MET A 306 4.07 12.64 1.23
C MET A 306 5.51 13.08 0.97
N ILE A 307 6.37 13.12 2.02
CA ILE A 307 7.79 13.43 1.86
C ILE A 307 8.44 12.43 0.89
N VAL A 308 8.17 11.13 1.05
CA VAL A 308 8.75 10.09 0.21
C VAL A 308 8.27 10.18 -1.24
N VAL A 309 6.99 10.50 -1.48
CA VAL A 309 6.47 10.79 -2.83
C VAL A 309 7.21 11.97 -3.45
N LEU A 310 7.26 13.12 -2.76
CA LEU A 310 7.89 14.32 -3.28
C LEU A 310 9.39 14.11 -3.55
N GLY A 311 10.08 13.40 -2.66
CA GLY A 311 11.49 13.03 -2.83
C GLY A 311 11.72 12.13 -4.03
N SER A 312 10.89 11.09 -4.20
CA SER A 312 10.95 10.17 -5.35
C SER A 312 10.71 10.90 -6.66
N TYR A 313 9.73 11.80 -6.71
CA TYR A 313 9.43 12.59 -7.92
C TYR A 313 10.53 13.61 -8.22
N ARG A 314 11.14 14.20 -7.19
CA ARG A 314 12.34 15.03 -7.33
C ARG A 314 13.48 14.23 -7.99
N ARG A 315 13.77 13.05 -7.48
CA ARG A 315 14.89 12.20 -7.91
C ARG A 315 14.68 11.60 -9.32
N TYR A 316 13.53 10.97 -9.57
CA TYR A 316 13.31 10.18 -10.77
C TYR A 316 12.72 10.97 -11.95
N TYR A 317 12.07 12.10 -11.69
CA TYR A 317 11.48 12.95 -12.74
C TYR A 317 12.15 14.32 -12.87
N GLY A 318 13.24 14.58 -12.15
CA GLY A 318 13.99 15.82 -12.25
C GLY A 318 13.22 17.06 -11.76
N LEU A 319 12.31 16.90 -10.82
CA LEU A 319 11.54 18.01 -10.22
C LEU A 319 12.31 18.64 -9.05
N ASN A 320 13.51 19.20 -9.33
CA ASN A 320 14.50 19.55 -8.30
C ASN A 320 13.99 20.54 -7.24
N ASP A 321 13.10 21.46 -7.59
CA ASP A 321 12.57 22.47 -6.67
C ASP A 321 11.34 22.00 -5.88
N LEU A 322 10.95 20.72 -6.01
CA LEU A 322 9.67 20.23 -5.51
C LEU A 322 9.54 20.39 -3.98
N PHE A 323 10.58 20.10 -3.20
CA PHE A 323 10.54 20.31 -1.75
C PHE A 323 10.34 21.78 -1.39
N LYS A 324 11.08 22.71 -2.01
CA LYS A 324 10.97 24.14 -1.77
C LYS A 324 9.61 24.70 -2.11
N THR A 325 8.97 24.17 -3.14
CA THR A 325 7.66 24.66 -3.60
C THR A 325 6.49 24.04 -2.89
N ALA A 326 6.63 22.78 -2.42
CA ALA A 326 5.57 22.01 -1.81
C ALA A 326 5.53 22.09 -0.29
N ILE A 327 6.68 22.21 0.38
CA ILE A 327 6.80 22.10 1.83
C ILE A 327 6.99 23.46 2.47
N LYS A 328 6.29 23.72 3.58
CA LYS A 328 6.47 24.96 4.34
C LYS A 328 7.93 25.10 4.83
N PRO A 329 8.52 26.32 4.81
CA PRO A 329 9.94 26.53 5.11
C PRO A 329 10.42 25.93 6.43
N GLN A 330 9.60 25.98 7.47
CA GLN A 330 9.94 25.44 8.80
C GLN A 330 10.12 23.92 8.82
N TYR A 331 9.58 23.18 7.84
CA TYR A 331 9.67 21.72 7.76
C TYR A 331 10.69 21.22 6.74
N LEU A 332 11.33 22.10 5.97
CA LEU A 332 12.25 21.67 4.89
C LEU A 332 13.43 20.85 5.41
N ALA A 333 14.07 21.28 6.49
CA ALA A 333 15.21 20.58 7.07
C ALA A 333 14.82 19.16 7.54
N PHE A 334 13.66 19.05 8.16
CA PHE A 334 13.10 17.75 8.55
C PHE A 334 12.82 16.87 7.33
N ALA A 335 12.17 17.40 6.29
CA ALA A 335 11.84 16.64 5.10
C ALA A 335 13.08 16.12 4.36
N GLU A 336 14.13 16.94 4.23
CA GLU A 336 15.40 16.52 3.62
C GLU A 336 16.07 15.41 4.43
N LYS A 337 16.12 15.54 5.77
CA LYS A 337 16.67 14.52 6.62
C LYS A 337 15.88 13.21 6.54
N TYR A 338 14.55 13.29 6.68
CA TYR A 338 13.68 12.12 6.60
C TYR A 338 13.80 11.40 5.24
N TRP A 339 13.83 12.15 4.15
CA TRP A 339 14.05 11.58 2.82
C TRP A 339 15.37 10.84 2.70
N SER A 340 16.43 11.33 3.36
CA SER A 340 17.75 10.73 3.25
C SER A 340 17.93 9.46 4.08
N ASP A 341 17.31 9.36 5.26
CA ASP A 341 17.62 8.31 6.23
C ASP A 341 16.40 7.65 6.89
N TYR A 342 15.19 8.10 6.61
CA TYR A 342 13.93 7.67 7.25
C TYR A 342 13.95 7.85 8.79
N SER A 343 14.84 8.66 9.32
CA SER A 343 14.87 8.89 10.76
C SER A 343 13.73 9.82 11.17
N LEU A 344 12.88 9.31 12.06
CA LEU A 344 11.97 10.11 12.85
C LEU A 344 12.58 10.20 14.26
N ASP A 345 12.95 11.41 14.64
CA ASP A 345 13.19 11.77 16.02
C ASP A 345 11.87 11.59 16.80
N GLU A 346 11.91 11.03 18.01
CA GLU A 346 10.69 10.77 18.81
C GLU A 346 9.88 12.05 19.07
N GLU A 347 10.52 13.18 19.25
CA GLU A 347 9.85 14.46 19.45
C GLU A 347 9.19 14.95 18.17
N ILE A 348 9.87 14.77 17.02
CA ILE A 348 9.30 15.13 15.71
C ILE A 348 8.14 14.17 15.38
N ALA A 349 8.26 12.88 15.67
CA ALA A 349 7.18 11.91 15.45
C ALA A 349 5.90 12.26 16.21
N LYS A 350 6.02 12.85 17.40
CA LYS A 350 4.88 13.32 18.20
C LYS A 350 4.28 14.63 17.70
N THR A 351 5.06 15.43 16.98
CA THR A 351 4.71 16.81 16.58
C THR A 351 4.54 16.99 15.09
N ILE A 352 4.74 15.92 14.29
CA ILE A 352 4.58 15.99 12.84
C ILE A 352 3.13 16.37 12.49
N PRO A 353 2.92 17.45 11.75
CA PRO A 353 1.58 17.89 11.43
C PRO A 353 0.96 16.99 10.34
N PRO A 354 -0.37 16.97 10.21
CA PRO A 354 -1.04 16.44 9.03
C PRO A 354 -0.49 17.03 7.74
N ALA A 355 -0.60 16.30 6.62
CA ALA A 355 -0.08 16.75 5.33
C ALA A 355 -0.65 18.12 4.90
N ALA A 356 -1.90 18.41 5.24
CA ALA A 356 -2.53 19.72 5.01
C ALA A 356 -1.78 20.90 5.67
N ASP A 357 -1.26 20.69 6.89
CA ASP A 357 -0.52 21.69 7.63
C ASP A 357 0.97 21.72 7.30
N PHE A 358 1.49 20.64 6.76
CA PHE A 358 2.88 20.46 6.36
C PHE A 358 3.21 21.12 5.02
N LEU A 359 2.27 21.02 4.07
CA LEU A 359 2.43 21.57 2.73
C LEU A 359 2.18 23.07 2.68
N THR A 360 2.77 23.76 1.69
CA THR A 360 2.50 25.17 1.43
C THR A 360 1.03 25.36 1.06
N ASP A 361 0.42 26.43 1.60
CA ASP A 361 -1.00 26.69 1.41
C ASP A 361 -1.39 26.73 -0.07
N GLY A 362 -2.44 26.03 -0.40
CA GLY A 362 -2.94 25.90 -1.78
C GLY A 362 -1.97 25.24 -2.75
N PHE A 363 -1.00 24.43 -2.27
CA PHE A 363 -0.04 23.77 -3.15
C PHE A 363 -0.74 22.92 -4.21
N PHE A 364 -1.67 22.05 -3.82
CA PHE A 364 -2.36 21.18 -4.76
C PHE A 364 -3.35 21.91 -5.65
N GLU A 365 -4.03 22.93 -5.16
CA GLU A 365 -4.91 23.76 -5.99
C GLU A 365 -4.13 24.49 -7.09
N ARG A 366 -2.95 25.02 -6.75
CA ARG A 366 -2.10 25.69 -7.74
C ARG A 366 -1.66 24.77 -8.86
N PHE A 367 -1.16 23.59 -8.54
CA PHE A 367 -0.65 22.70 -9.61
C PHE A 367 -1.75 21.99 -10.37
N THR A 368 -2.92 21.69 -9.76
CA THR A 368 -4.07 21.11 -10.48
C THR A 368 -4.71 22.10 -11.45
N ASN A 369 -4.61 23.40 -11.18
CA ASN A 369 -5.08 24.45 -12.08
C ASN A 369 -4.04 24.86 -13.15
N ASP A 370 -2.80 24.40 -13.04
CA ASP A 370 -1.74 24.67 -14.01
C ASP A 370 -1.57 23.49 -14.97
N THR A 371 -2.11 23.61 -16.18
CA THR A 371 -1.97 22.61 -17.25
C THR A 371 -0.50 22.39 -17.71
N ASN A 372 0.42 23.29 -17.37
CA ASN A 372 1.85 23.17 -17.61
C ASN A 372 2.60 22.49 -16.47
N SER A 373 1.94 22.19 -15.35
CA SER A 373 2.56 21.53 -14.21
C SER A 373 3.18 20.20 -14.60
N LYS A 374 4.51 20.10 -14.45
CA LYS A 374 5.23 18.84 -14.66
C LYS A 374 4.82 17.78 -13.62
N LEU A 375 4.55 18.21 -12.38
CA LEU A 375 4.09 17.31 -11.32
C LEU A 375 2.74 16.70 -11.68
N LEU A 376 1.76 17.51 -12.05
CA LEU A 376 0.43 17.02 -12.44
C LEU A 376 0.51 15.99 -13.57
N ARG A 377 1.29 16.29 -14.63
CA ARG A 377 1.47 15.35 -15.74
C ARG A 377 2.08 14.02 -15.30
N ARG A 378 3.04 14.04 -14.37
CA ARG A 378 3.65 12.80 -13.85
C ARG A 378 2.70 12.01 -12.97
N LEU A 379 1.95 12.68 -12.09
CA LEU A 379 0.92 12.04 -11.29
C LEU A 379 -0.17 11.42 -12.17
N ALA A 380 -0.67 12.16 -13.16
CA ALA A 380 -1.66 11.63 -14.11
C ALA A 380 -1.13 10.42 -14.89
N ALA A 381 0.10 10.48 -15.41
CA ALA A 381 0.72 9.37 -16.14
C ALA A 381 0.97 8.12 -15.27
N ASN A 382 1.17 8.31 -13.96
CA ASN A 382 1.35 7.23 -13.01
C ASN A 382 0.02 6.73 -12.40
N SER A 383 -1.11 7.40 -12.63
CA SER A 383 -2.42 6.92 -12.19
C SER A 383 -2.79 5.60 -12.86
N THR A 384 -3.58 4.78 -12.16
CA THR A 384 -4.05 3.47 -12.63
C THR A 384 -5.49 3.52 -13.15
N THR A 385 -6.16 4.66 -13.00
CA THR A 385 -7.51 4.93 -13.49
C THR A 385 -7.58 4.83 -15.03
N PHE A 386 -8.74 4.61 -15.57
CA PHE A 386 -9.02 4.55 -17.02
C PHE A 386 -8.27 3.41 -17.75
N TRP A 387 -8.29 2.23 -17.15
CA TRP A 387 -7.76 1.02 -17.75
C TRP A 387 -8.80 -0.10 -17.72
N GLU A 388 -9.04 -0.73 -18.85
CA GLU A 388 -9.86 -1.92 -18.96
C GLU A 388 -8.99 -3.17 -18.82
N TYR A 389 -9.31 -4.02 -17.86
CA TYR A 389 -8.55 -5.22 -17.56
C TYR A 389 -9.06 -6.42 -18.35
N ASP A 390 -8.13 -7.27 -18.80
CA ASP A 390 -8.37 -8.47 -19.62
C ASP A 390 -8.55 -9.75 -18.80
N SER A 391 -8.54 -9.63 -17.49
CA SER A 391 -8.79 -10.74 -16.53
C SER A 391 -9.31 -10.20 -15.21
N PRO A 392 -10.02 -11.03 -14.41
CA PRO A 392 -10.70 -10.56 -13.20
C PRO A 392 -9.79 -9.81 -12.22
N ILE A 393 -10.26 -8.65 -11.77
CA ILE A 393 -9.62 -7.84 -10.73
C ILE A 393 -10.64 -7.47 -9.65
N ARG A 394 -10.25 -7.59 -8.38
CA ARG A 394 -11.07 -7.20 -7.23
C ARG A 394 -10.37 -6.17 -6.37
N PHE A 395 -11.12 -5.14 -6.00
CA PHE A 395 -10.71 -4.13 -5.05
C PHE A 395 -11.42 -4.36 -3.72
N TYR A 396 -10.65 -4.63 -2.66
CA TYR A 396 -11.14 -4.72 -1.29
C TYR A 396 -10.80 -3.39 -0.60
N TYR A 397 -11.78 -2.67 -0.06
CA TYR A 397 -11.55 -1.35 0.53
C TYR A 397 -12.44 -1.10 1.74
N GLY A 398 -11.87 -0.43 2.75
CA GLY A 398 -12.57 -0.10 3.98
C GLY A 398 -13.46 1.11 3.80
N LEU A 399 -14.67 1.08 4.40
CA LEU A 399 -15.54 2.25 4.43
C LEU A 399 -15.16 3.24 5.55
N ALA A 400 -14.28 2.85 6.47
CA ALA A 400 -13.68 3.70 7.49
C ALA A 400 -12.15 3.83 7.30
N ASP A 401 -11.66 3.68 6.06
CA ASP A 401 -10.23 3.78 5.73
C ASP A 401 -9.74 5.21 5.91
N GLU A 402 -8.95 5.44 6.95
CA GLU A 402 -8.44 6.76 7.34
C GLU A 402 -7.38 7.31 6.38
N ALA A 403 -6.71 6.43 5.63
CA ALA A 403 -5.69 6.82 4.66
C ALA A 403 -6.27 7.13 3.28
N LEU A 404 -7.31 6.41 2.88
CA LEU A 404 -7.85 6.44 1.51
C LEU A 404 -9.37 6.48 1.52
N ASN A 405 -9.93 7.67 1.29
CA ASN A 405 -11.38 7.80 1.19
C ASN A 405 -11.95 6.86 0.12
N PRO A 406 -13.03 6.08 0.41
CA PRO A 406 -13.64 5.14 -0.53
C PRO A 406 -14.04 5.76 -1.87
N SER A 407 -14.31 7.07 -1.91
CA SER A 407 -14.62 7.77 -3.18
C SER A 407 -13.49 7.68 -4.20
N LEU A 408 -12.23 7.55 -3.75
CA LEU A 408 -11.06 7.50 -4.63
C LEU A 408 -11.00 6.23 -5.50
N VAL A 409 -11.72 5.16 -5.14
CA VAL A 409 -11.78 3.93 -5.93
C VAL A 409 -12.87 3.93 -7.00
N LYS A 410 -13.86 4.82 -6.90
CA LYS A 410 -15.08 4.80 -7.75
C LYS A 410 -14.76 4.97 -9.24
N MET A 411 -13.86 5.89 -9.58
CA MET A 411 -13.47 6.13 -10.97
C MET A 411 -12.79 4.91 -11.61
N ALA A 412 -11.90 4.26 -10.87
CA ALA A 412 -11.23 3.07 -11.36
C ALA A 412 -12.20 1.90 -11.52
N LEU A 413 -13.16 1.73 -10.60
CA LEU A 413 -14.21 0.74 -10.72
C LEU A 413 -15.08 0.99 -11.97
N ALA A 414 -15.44 2.25 -12.23
CA ALA A 414 -16.25 2.62 -13.39
C ALA A 414 -15.52 2.38 -14.73
N SER A 415 -14.20 2.55 -14.76
CA SER A 415 -13.39 2.44 -15.98
C SER A 415 -12.75 1.06 -16.20
N GLY A 416 -12.80 0.17 -15.20
CA GLY A 416 -12.07 -1.11 -15.22
C GLY A 416 -12.69 -2.23 -16.06
N GLY A 417 -13.88 -2.01 -16.61
CA GLY A 417 -14.59 -3.00 -17.40
C GLY A 417 -15.42 -3.97 -16.55
N HIS A 418 -16.04 -4.95 -17.21
CA HIS A 418 -16.94 -5.92 -16.57
C HIS A 418 -16.21 -6.92 -15.65
N ASP A 419 -14.91 -7.12 -15.85
CA ASP A 419 -14.10 -8.03 -15.04
C ASP A 419 -13.62 -7.41 -13.73
N MET A 420 -13.94 -6.13 -13.46
CA MET A 420 -13.62 -5.44 -12.25
C MET A 420 -14.76 -5.48 -11.23
N ALA A 421 -14.43 -5.77 -9.97
CA ALA A 421 -15.40 -5.72 -8.87
C ALA A 421 -14.82 -5.00 -7.65
N GLY A 422 -15.65 -4.15 -7.02
CA GLY A 422 -15.36 -3.53 -5.72
C GLY A 422 -16.02 -4.30 -4.59
N ILE A 423 -15.30 -4.52 -3.51
CA ILE A 423 -15.78 -5.18 -2.29
C ILE A 423 -15.58 -4.20 -1.12
N PRO A 424 -16.60 -3.38 -0.82
CA PRO A 424 -16.55 -2.49 0.33
C PRO A 424 -16.70 -3.29 1.63
N ILE A 425 -15.94 -2.91 2.66
CA ILE A 425 -15.90 -3.57 3.95
C ILE A 425 -16.33 -2.57 5.02
N ASP A 426 -17.47 -2.84 5.65
CA ASP A 426 -18.06 -1.95 6.64
C ASP A 426 -17.15 -1.83 7.87
N GLY A 427 -16.93 -0.60 8.34
CA GLY A 427 -16.14 -0.29 9.52
C GLY A 427 -14.64 -0.58 9.41
N ALA A 428 -14.16 -1.08 8.28
CA ALA A 428 -12.73 -1.39 8.11
C ALA A 428 -11.88 -0.14 7.98
N SER A 429 -10.81 -0.07 8.79
CA SER A 429 -9.68 0.85 8.63
C SER A 429 -8.81 0.44 7.44
N HIS A 430 -7.75 1.20 7.17
CA HIS A 430 -6.76 0.87 6.13
C HIS A 430 -6.13 -0.52 6.30
N ARG A 431 -5.71 -0.87 7.51
CA ARG A 431 -5.18 -2.19 7.87
C ARG A 431 -6.28 -3.24 7.95
N GLY A 432 -7.44 -2.86 8.50
CA GLY A 432 -8.60 -3.74 8.63
C GLY A 432 -9.11 -4.25 7.29
N ALA A 433 -9.13 -3.43 6.25
CA ALA A 433 -9.53 -3.83 4.91
C ALA A 433 -8.57 -4.87 4.29
N PHE A 434 -7.27 -4.71 4.48
CA PHE A 434 -6.28 -5.71 4.09
C PHE A 434 -6.51 -7.03 4.82
N LEU A 435 -6.62 -6.98 6.15
CA LEU A 435 -6.78 -8.19 6.95
C LEU A 435 -8.08 -8.93 6.60
N ALA A 436 -9.19 -8.19 6.45
CA ALA A 436 -10.48 -8.74 6.05
C ALA A 436 -10.44 -9.43 4.68
N SER A 437 -9.66 -8.91 3.74
CA SER A 437 -9.49 -9.53 2.42
C SER A 437 -8.87 -10.94 2.50
N LEU A 438 -8.11 -11.23 3.55
CA LEU A 438 -7.42 -12.52 3.74
C LEU A 438 -8.16 -13.46 4.71
N TYR A 439 -8.88 -12.92 5.70
CA TYR A 439 -9.43 -13.68 6.83
C TYR A 439 -10.92 -13.41 7.09
N GLY A 440 -11.53 -12.46 6.38
CA GLY A 440 -12.93 -12.11 6.57
C GLY A 440 -13.87 -13.24 6.18
N ASP A 441 -14.97 -13.33 6.90
CA ASP A 441 -16.05 -14.26 6.56
C ASP A 441 -17.01 -13.66 5.52
N SER A 442 -18.05 -14.43 5.18
CA SER A 442 -19.06 -14.03 4.21
C SER A 442 -19.86 -12.79 4.65
N ALA A 443 -20.03 -12.55 5.96
CA ALA A 443 -20.74 -11.39 6.45
C ALA A 443 -19.92 -10.12 6.23
N VAL A 444 -18.66 -10.14 6.65
CA VAL A 444 -17.71 -9.02 6.49
C VAL A 444 -17.47 -8.70 5.00
N LEU A 445 -17.38 -9.71 4.15
CA LEU A 445 -17.10 -9.56 2.72
C LEU A 445 -18.37 -9.51 1.84
N ARG A 446 -19.53 -9.28 2.44
CA ARG A 446 -20.81 -9.15 1.73
C ARG A 446 -21.07 -10.29 0.74
N GLY A 447 -20.86 -11.52 1.18
CA GLY A 447 -21.05 -12.73 0.39
C GLY A 447 -19.94 -13.02 -0.62
N LYS A 448 -18.85 -12.25 -0.62
CA LYS A 448 -17.70 -12.50 -1.49
C LYS A 448 -16.65 -13.35 -0.78
N PRO A 449 -15.88 -14.18 -1.50
CA PRO A 449 -14.80 -14.95 -0.91
C PRO A 449 -13.61 -14.05 -0.55
N THR A 450 -12.78 -14.53 0.39
CA THR A 450 -11.44 -13.97 0.61
C THR A 450 -10.60 -14.03 -0.67
N VAL A 451 -9.50 -13.29 -0.73
CA VAL A 451 -8.57 -13.37 -1.88
C VAL A 451 -8.06 -14.80 -2.05
N PHE A 452 -7.74 -15.48 -0.94
CA PHE A 452 -7.26 -16.86 -0.98
C PHE A 452 -8.32 -17.83 -1.55
N ASP A 453 -9.54 -17.78 -1.05
CA ASP A 453 -10.62 -18.66 -1.50
C ASP A 453 -11.02 -18.35 -2.96
N TRP A 454 -10.98 -17.07 -3.33
CA TRP A 454 -11.24 -16.66 -4.71
C TRP A 454 -10.17 -17.21 -5.67
N PHE A 455 -8.89 -17.07 -5.33
CA PHE A 455 -7.81 -17.60 -6.17
C PHE A 455 -7.89 -19.12 -6.28
N ASN A 456 -8.20 -19.84 -5.18
CA ASN A 456 -8.43 -21.27 -5.21
C ASN A 456 -9.59 -21.69 -6.14
N SER A 457 -10.65 -20.89 -6.22
CA SER A 457 -11.80 -21.18 -7.09
C SER A 457 -11.49 -21.04 -8.58
N LEU A 458 -10.32 -20.51 -8.93
CA LEU A 458 -9.87 -20.30 -10.31
C LEU A 458 -8.76 -21.27 -10.75
N LEU A 459 -8.34 -22.19 -9.87
CA LEU A 459 -7.38 -23.26 -10.16
C LEU A 459 -8.08 -24.48 -10.71
#